data_62e7265a997dab3eae9ab840c85f18c8
#
_entry.id   62e7265a997dab3eae9ab840c85f18c8
#
_cell.length_a   1.000
_cell.length_b   1.000
_cell.length_c   1.000
_cell.angle_alpha   90.00
_cell.angle_beta   90.00
_cell.angle_gamma   90.00
#
_symmetry.space_group_name_H-M   'P 1'
#
loop_
_entity.id
_entity.type
_entity.pdbx_description
1 polymer ?
#
loop_
_entity_poly.entity_id
_entity_poly.type
_entity_poly.pdbx_seq_one_letter_code
_entity_poly.pdbx_strand_id
1 'polypeptide(L)'
;VKKETKFKIVKELEEALSQNNTCYLVDYKQMPVWKMVELRKALKRNNFKLKVVKNRLALRAVGQRFPELKPYFQKNTAIAFSDKDPIGLAKALKDFSEQGKVLEIKTGVVEGHPLAPEMFNEVIKVNSKTDLIARIGYSMSYPLNQFLRTWQASLANLGRLLSLLKQKKES
;
A
#
# COMPACT_ATOMS: atom_id res chain seq x y z
N VAL A 1 22.84 15.33 23.31
CA VAL A 1 22.13 14.07 23.61
C VAL A 1 23.20 13.03 23.97
N LYS A 2 23.15 12.49 25.22
CA LYS A 2 24.14 11.51 25.73
C LYS A 2 24.20 10.27 24.80
N LYS A 3 25.36 9.61 24.72
CA LYS A 3 25.55 8.41 23.87
C LYS A 3 24.52 7.31 24.18
N GLU A 4 24.19 7.12 25.45
CA GLU A 4 23.19 6.15 25.94
C GLU A 4 21.79 6.38 25.37
N THR A 5 21.34 7.66 25.29
CA THR A 5 20.02 8.00 24.72
C THR A 5 19.96 7.71 23.22
N LYS A 6 21.08 7.87 22.49
CA LYS A 6 21.14 7.53 21.07
C LYS A 6 21.07 6.02 20.85
N PHE A 7 21.73 5.24 21.70
CA PHE A 7 21.69 3.77 21.67
C PHE A 7 20.27 3.25 21.96
N LYS A 8 19.59 3.81 22.98
CA LYS A 8 18.19 3.44 23.29
C LYS A 8 17.26 3.70 22.09
N ILE A 9 17.37 4.88 21.45
CA ILE A 9 16.54 5.23 20.29
C ILE A 9 16.80 4.28 19.11
N VAL A 10 18.05 3.91 18.86
CA VAL A 10 18.40 2.98 17.77
C VAL A 10 17.81 1.60 18.06
N LYS A 11 17.99 1.06 19.29
CA LYS A 11 17.38 -0.22 19.68
C LYS A 11 15.86 -0.22 19.58
N GLU A 12 15.19 0.83 20.08
CA GLU A 12 13.74 0.98 19.93
C GLU A 12 13.27 1.03 18.47
N LEU A 13 14.09 1.57 17.57
CA LEU A 13 13.78 1.60 16.14
C LEU A 13 14.02 0.23 15.51
N GLU A 14 15.07 -0.46 15.88
CA GLU A 14 15.37 -1.83 15.44
C GLU A 14 14.28 -2.81 15.90
N GLU A 15 13.84 -2.71 17.15
CA GLU A 15 12.73 -3.50 17.69
C GLU A 15 11.41 -3.18 16.97
N ALA A 16 11.11 -1.89 16.74
CA ALA A 16 9.93 -1.49 16.01
C ALA A 16 9.94 -1.99 14.56
N LEU A 17 11.09 -1.97 13.89
CA LEU A 17 11.28 -2.52 12.54
C LEU A 17 11.22 -4.05 12.51
N SER A 18 11.57 -4.71 13.61
CA SER A 18 11.50 -6.17 13.72
C SER A 18 10.08 -6.67 13.99
N GLN A 19 9.33 -5.90 14.78
CA GLN A 19 7.93 -6.22 15.10
C GLN A 19 6.97 -5.87 13.97
N ASN A 20 7.27 -4.83 13.18
CA ASN A 20 6.40 -4.37 12.10
C ASN A 20 7.03 -4.69 10.75
N ASN A 21 6.38 -5.55 9.97
CA ASN A 21 6.86 -5.95 8.65
C ASN A 21 6.69 -4.86 7.58
N THR A 22 5.98 -3.79 7.92
CA THR A 22 5.71 -2.68 6.98
C THR A 22 6.05 -1.34 7.61
N CYS A 23 6.80 -0.52 6.88
CA CYS A 23 7.08 0.86 7.24
C CYS A 23 7.09 1.77 6.02
N TYR A 24 6.54 2.98 6.16
CA TYR A 24 6.61 4.04 5.15
C TYR A 24 7.40 5.23 5.66
N LEU A 25 8.25 5.76 4.79
CA LEU A 25 9.04 6.97 5.02
C LEU A 25 8.30 8.16 4.44
N VAL A 26 7.99 9.14 5.28
CA VAL A 26 7.26 10.34 4.91
C VAL A 26 8.05 11.60 5.23
N ASP A 27 7.96 12.59 4.35
CA ASP A 27 8.48 13.94 4.57
C ASP A 27 7.38 14.83 5.17
N TYR A 28 7.69 15.53 6.26
CA TYR A 28 6.76 16.44 6.94
C TYR A 28 7.26 17.90 6.89
N LYS A 29 8.01 18.27 5.86
CA LYS A 29 8.80 19.53 5.80
C LYS A 29 8.00 20.81 6.09
N GLN A 30 6.77 20.89 5.67
CA GLN A 30 5.94 22.10 5.80
C GLN A 30 4.70 21.89 6.68
N MET A 31 4.70 20.81 7.48
CA MET A 31 3.54 20.46 8.28
C MET A 31 3.50 21.28 9.58
N PRO A 32 2.44 22.08 9.83
CA PRO A 32 2.24 22.73 11.10
C PRO A 32 1.98 21.69 12.20
N VAL A 33 2.35 22.07 13.44
CA VAL A 33 2.28 21.14 14.59
C VAL A 33 0.87 20.56 14.81
N TRP A 34 -0.17 21.35 14.62
CA TRP A 34 -1.56 20.89 14.80
C TRP A 34 -1.93 19.79 13.79
N LYS A 35 -1.51 19.90 12.50
CA LYS A 35 -1.71 18.85 11.49
C LYS A 35 -0.95 17.57 11.84
N MET A 36 0.26 17.69 12.41
CA MET A 36 1.01 16.53 12.88
C MET A 36 0.27 15.81 14.02
N VAL A 37 -0.40 16.55 14.90
CA VAL A 37 -1.22 15.96 15.98
C VAL A 37 -2.45 15.26 15.39
N GLU A 38 -3.11 15.86 14.40
CA GLU A 38 -4.24 15.24 13.70
C GLU A 38 -3.83 13.95 13.00
N LEU A 39 -2.72 13.98 12.25
CA LEU A 39 -2.16 12.79 11.60
C LEU A 39 -1.90 11.66 12.60
N ARG A 40 -1.26 11.98 13.75
CA ARG A 40 -1.04 10.99 14.79
C ARG A 40 -2.34 10.43 15.37
N LYS A 41 -3.37 11.27 15.57
CA LYS A 41 -4.68 10.81 16.04
C LYS A 41 -5.37 9.91 15.01
N ALA A 42 -5.34 10.28 13.73
CA ALA A 42 -5.92 9.49 12.64
C ALA A 42 -5.22 8.13 12.49
N LEU A 43 -3.90 8.11 12.52
CA LEU A 43 -3.11 6.87 12.45
C LEU A 43 -3.34 5.98 13.70
N LYS A 44 -3.42 6.57 14.89
CA LYS A 44 -3.66 5.82 16.13
C LYS A 44 -5.03 5.14 16.16
N ARG A 45 -6.08 5.75 15.56
CA ARG A 45 -7.41 5.13 15.44
C ARG A 45 -7.38 3.80 14.68
N ASN A 46 -6.46 3.67 13.72
CA ASN A 46 -6.27 2.47 12.91
C ASN A 46 -5.10 1.59 13.41
N ASN A 47 -4.66 1.78 14.65
CA ASN A 47 -3.51 1.05 15.26
C ASN A 47 -2.18 1.25 14.55
N PHE A 48 -2.02 2.32 13.78
CA PHE A 48 -0.75 2.67 13.16
C PHE A 48 0.10 3.53 14.07
N LYS A 49 1.43 3.39 14.00
CA LYS A 49 2.38 4.14 14.81
C LYS A 49 3.19 5.09 13.92
N LEU A 50 3.31 6.37 14.31
CA LEU A 50 4.15 7.35 13.62
C LEU A 50 5.27 7.81 14.55
N LYS A 51 6.51 7.63 14.16
CA LYS A 51 7.71 8.05 14.90
C LYS A 51 8.55 9.01 14.06
N VAL A 52 8.76 10.22 14.56
CA VAL A 52 9.71 11.18 13.95
C VAL A 52 11.10 10.78 14.37
N VAL A 53 12.01 10.65 13.42
CA VAL A 53 13.35 10.15 13.66
C VAL A 53 14.42 11.10 13.15
N LYS A 54 15.57 11.10 13.80
CA LYS A 54 16.75 11.77 13.26
C LYS A 54 17.39 10.88 12.22
N ASN A 55 17.57 11.38 10.99
CA ASN A 55 18.09 10.62 9.84
C ASN A 55 19.36 9.81 10.16
N ARG A 56 20.33 10.41 10.87
CA ARG A 56 21.57 9.71 11.27
C ARG A 56 21.32 8.48 12.17
N LEU A 57 20.31 8.50 13.02
CA LEU A 57 19.97 7.37 13.90
C LEU A 57 19.16 6.33 13.13
N ALA A 58 18.24 6.79 12.30
CA ALA A 58 17.47 5.93 11.42
C ALA A 58 18.38 5.16 10.44
N LEU A 59 19.37 5.83 9.83
CA LEU A 59 20.35 5.19 8.95
C LEU A 59 21.16 4.09 9.64
N ARG A 60 21.42 4.20 10.95
CA ARG A 60 22.10 3.13 11.71
C ARG A 60 21.18 1.93 11.95
N ALA A 61 19.91 2.20 12.30
CA ALA A 61 18.95 1.14 12.58
C ALA A 61 18.48 0.42 11.29
N VAL A 62 18.21 1.19 10.23
CA VAL A 62 17.64 0.67 8.97
C VAL A 62 18.72 0.19 8.00
N GLY A 63 19.92 0.84 8.04
CA GLY A 63 20.97 0.63 7.05
C GLY A 63 21.61 -0.75 7.05
N GLN A 64 21.46 -1.53 8.13
CA GLN A 64 21.90 -2.92 8.20
C GLN A 64 20.89 -3.86 7.54
N ARG A 65 19.60 -3.56 7.64
CA ARG A 65 18.53 -4.44 7.17
C ARG A 65 18.01 -4.08 5.77
N PHE A 66 17.96 -2.77 5.47
CA PHE A 66 17.45 -2.25 4.19
C PHE A 66 18.40 -1.18 3.64
N PRO A 67 19.51 -1.56 2.99
CA PRO A 67 20.49 -0.61 2.46
C PRO A 67 19.89 0.30 1.38
N GLU A 68 18.88 -0.14 0.66
CA GLU A 68 18.19 0.59 -0.42
C GLU A 68 17.44 1.83 0.07
N LEU A 69 17.07 1.87 1.35
CA LEU A 69 16.39 3.04 1.94
C LEU A 69 17.33 4.20 2.27
N LYS A 70 18.66 3.98 2.26
CA LYS A 70 19.65 5.00 2.64
C LYS A 70 19.50 6.32 1.87
N PRO A 71 19.31 6.34 0.54
CA PRO A 71 19.20 7.59 -0.21
C PRO A 71 17.96 8.42 0.14
N TYR A 72 16.91 7.80 0.68
CA TYR A 72 15.65 8.47 1.03
C TYR A 72 15.63 9.11 2.42
N PHE A 73 16.64 8.84 3.26
CA PHE A 73 16.80 9.52 4.56
C PHE A 73 17.40 10.91 4.42
N GLN A 74 16.83 11.73 3.55
CA GLN A 74 17.19 13.12 3.37
C GLN A 74 16.06 14.01 3.91
N LYS A 75 16.38 15.27 4.31
CA LYS A 75 15.43 16.25 4.84
C LYS A 75 14.70 15.73 6.12
N ASN A 76 13.50 16.25 6.37
CA ASN A 76 12.69 15.86 7.53
C ASN A 76 12.01 14.51 7.27
N THR A 77 12.31 13.51 8.09
CA THR A 77 11.78 12.15 7.87
C THR A 77 11.05 11.64 9.12
N ALA A 78 9.84 11.17 8.91
CA ALA A 78 9.11 10.39 9.89
C ALA A 78 8.86 8.99 9.32
N ILE A 79 8.77 8.00 10.20
CA ILE A 79 8.51 6.62 9.83
C ILE A 79 7.14 6.24 10.38
N ALA A 80 6.26 5.78 9.51
CA ALA A 80 4.98 5.21 9.87
C ALA A 80 5.09 3.67 9.82
N PHE A 81 4.62 3.00 10.87
CA PHE A 81 4.70 1.56 11.01
C PHE A 81 3.30 0.94 11.02
N SER A 82 3.16 -0.19 10.35
CA SER A 82 1.99 -1.06 10.42
C SER A 82 2.40 -2.51 10.59
N ASP A 83 1.69 -3.23 11.46
CA ASP A 83 1.91 -4.65 11.70
C ASP A 83 1.03 -5.52 10.76
N LYS A 84 -0.26 -5.17 10.64
CA LYS A 84 -1.27 -6.04 10.02
C LYS A 84 -1.79 -5.54 8.67
N ASP A 85 -1.85 -4.23 8.46
CA ASP A 85 -2.49 -3.65 7.28
C ASP A 85 -1.59 -2.63 6.57
N PRO A 86 -0.72 -3.09 5.65
CA PRO A 86 0.15 -2.21 4.88
C PRO A 86 -0.62 -1.28 3.94
N ILE A 87 -1.74 -1.78 3.37
CA ILE A 87 -2.54 -1.04 2.39
C ILE A 87 -3.35 0.06 3.10
N GLY A 88 -3.94 -0.26 4.25
CA GLY A 88 -4.67 0.72 5.05
C GLY A 88 -3.78 1.86 5.53
N LEU A 89 -2.53 1.57 5.92
CA LEU A 89 -1.56 2.61 6.26
C LEU A 89 -1.22 3.49 5.05
N ALA A 90 -0.98 2.90 3.88
CA ALA A 90 -0.69 3.65 2.66
C ALA A 90 -1.85 4.58 2.26
N LYS A 91 -3.10 4.09 2.34
CA LYS A 91 -4.31 4.89 2.08
C LYS A 91 -4.46 6.04 3.07
N ALA A 92 -4.34 5.77 4.37
CA ALA A 92 -4.44 6.81 5.39
C ALA A 92 -3.39 7.91 5.21
N LEU A 93 -2.16 7.56 4.82
CA LEU A 93 -1.12 8.53 4.50
C LEU A 93 -1.42 9.33 3.25
N LYS A 94 -1.98 8.70 2.21
CA LYS A 94 -2.36 9.38 0.98
C LYS A 94 -3.52 10.33 1.18
N ASP A 95 -4.59 9.88 1.83
CA ASP A 95 -5.77 10.72 2.12
C ASP A 95 -5.36 11.97 2.88
N PHE A 96 -4.43 11.82 3.83
CA PHE A 96 -3.90 12.95 4.57
C PHE A 96 -2.99 13.85 3.72
N SER A 97 -2.23 13.26 2.79
CA SER A 97 -1.39 13.99 1.84
C SER A 97 -2.26 14.84 0.88
N GLU A 98 -3.36 14.29 0.38
CA GLU A 98 -4.28 14.99 -0.52
C GLU A 98 -5.03 16.12 0.17
N GLN A 99 -5.52 15.91 1.40
CA GLN A 99 -6.22 16.91 2.20
C GLN A 99 -5.34 18.10 2.58
N GLY A 100 -4.04 17.88 2.77
CA GLY A 100 -3.14 18.91 3.29
C GLY A 100 -2.06 19.40 2.33
N LYS A 101 -1.73 18.68 1.27
CA LYS A 101 -0.58 18.91 0.36
C LYS A 101 0.77 19.14 1.08
N VAL A 102 0.90 18.64 2.30
CA VAL A 102 2.01 18.94 3.23
C VAL A 102 2.81 17.69 3.60
N LEU A 103 2.27 16.51 3.27
CA LEU A 103 2.91 15.21 3.50
C LEU A 103 3.36 14.63 2.17
N GLU A 104 4.64 14.37 2.02
CA GLU A 104 5.20 13.69 0.84
C GLU A 104 5.69 12.30 1.25
N ILE A 105 5.25 11.28 0.53
CA ILE A 105 5.67 9.91 0.77
C ILE A 105 6.89 9.63 -0.09
N LYS A 106 8.01 9.29 0.55
CA LYS A 106 9.29 9.07 -0.12
C LYS A 106 9.43 7.65 -0.64
N THR A 107 9.18 6.68 0.23
CA THR A 107 9.35 5.27 -0.06
C THR A 107 8.80 4.45 1.10
N GLY A 108 8.82 3.14 1.00
CA GLY A 108 8.41 2.25 2.07
C GLY A 108 9.03 0.87 1.96
N VAL A 109 8.79 0.06 2.97
CA VAL A 109 9.03 -1.38 2.95
C VAL A 109 7.71 -2.05 3.24
N VAL A 110 7.29 -2.96 2.39
CA VAL A 110 6.06 -3.73 2.54
C VAL A 110 6.43 -5.21 2.59
N GLU A 111 6.08 -5.86 3.68
CA GLU A 111 6.39 -7.28 3.92
C GLU A 111 7.89 -7.63 3.70
N GLY A 112 8.79 -6.70 4.06
CA GLY A 112 10.25 -6.88 3.92
C GLY A 112 10.81 -6.50 2.55
N HIS A 113 9.99 -6.14 1.58
CA HIS A 113 10.42 -5.69 0.25
C HIS A 113 10.42 -4.16 0.15
N PRO A 114 11.51 -3.54 -0.29
CA PRO A 114 11.54 -2.10 -0.53
C PRO A 114 10.61 -1.73 -1.67
N LEU A 115 9.83 -0.67 -1.47
CA LEU A 115 8.86 -0.17 -2.43
C LEU A 115 9.43 1.07 -3.11
N ALA A 116 9.55 1.06 -4.43
CA ALA A 116 9.92 2.25 -5.18
C ALA A 116 8.83 3.34 -5.04
N PRO A 117 9.18 4.64 -5.04
CA PRO A 117 8.21 5.73 -4.90
C PRO A 117 7.08 5.69 -5.94
N GLU A 118 7.40 5.23 -7.15
CA GLU A 118 6.45 5.10 -8.26
C GLU A 118 5.38 4.03 -8.01
N MET A 119 5.78 2.92 -7.38
CA MET A 119 4.89 1.81 -7.04
C MET A 119 3.92 2.13 -5.90
N PHE A 120 4.18 3.18 -5.13
CA PHE A 120 3.29 3.59 -4.04
C PHE A 120 1.86 3.87 -4.53
N ASN A 121 1.73 4.51 -5.70
CA ASN A 121 0.42 4.77 -6.31
C ASN A 121 -0.31 3.49 -6.73
N GLU A 122 0.41 2.43 -7.07
CA GLU A 122 -0.19 1.13 -7.41
C GLU A 122 -0.70 0.41 -6.15
N VAL A 123 0.08 0.46 -5.06
CA VAL A 123 -0.34 -0.11 -3.76
C VAL A 123 -1.65 0.51 -3.26
N ILE A 124 -1.85 1.80 -3.49
CA ILE A 124 -3.08 2.50 -3.08
C ILE A 124 -4.30 2.12 -3.92
N LYS A 125 -4.12 1.82 -5.21
CA LYS A 125 -5.22 1.36 -6.09
C LYS A 125 -5.81 0.03 -5.64
N VAL A 126 -5.09 -0.70 -4.82
CA VAL A 126 -5.53 -1.96 -4.23
C VAL A 126 -6.41 -1.68 -3.01
N ASN A 127 -7.61 -2.25 -2.97
CA ASN A 127 -8.54 -1.98 -1.87
C ASN A 127 -8.15 -2.71 -0.58
N SER A 128 -7.79 -3.98 -0.67
CA SER A 128 -7.36 -4.77 0.47
C SER A 128 -6.59 -6.02 0.03
N LYS A 129 -5.95 -6.71 0.97
CA LYS A 129 -5.29 -8.01 0.72
C LYS A 129 -6.31 -9.06 0.26
N THR A 130 -7.51 -9.04 0.81
CA THR A 130 -8.62 -9.91 0.39
C THR A 130 -9.07 -9.65 -1.04
N ASP A 131 -9.07 -8.39 -1.47
CA ASP A 131 -9.41 -7.97 -2.84
C ASP A 131 -8.38 -8.49 -3.86
N LEU A 132 -7.09 -8.49 -3.49
CA LEU A 132 -6.03 -9.09 -4.32
C LEU A 132 -6.24 -10.59 -4.49
N ILE A 133 -6.53 -11.30 -3.41
CA ILE A 133 -6.80 -12.75 -3.45
C ILE A 133 -8.03 -13.05 -4.32
N ALA A 134 -9.10 -12.26 -4.17
CA ALA A 134 -10.29 -12.37 -4.99
C ALA A 134 -10.00 -12.14 -6.48
N ARG A 135 -9.16 -11.14 -6.82
CA ARG A 135 -8.74 -10.87 -8.20
C ARG A 135 -7.93 -12.02 -8.79
N ILE A 136 -7.03 -12.62 -8.02
CA ILE A 136 -6.27 -13.82 -8.46
C ILE A 136 -7.24 -14.96 -8.75
N GLY A 137 -8.17 -15.25 -7.82
CA GLY A 137 -9.19 -16.28 -8.02
C GLY A 137 -10.06 -16.04 -9.27
N TYR A 138 -10.48 -14.79 -9.48
CA TYR A 138 -11.22 -14.39 -10.68
C TYR A 138 -10.39 -14.57 -11.96
N SER A 139 -9.11 -14.14 -11.94
CA SER A 139 -8.21 -14.28 -13.09
C SER A 139 -7.99 -15.77 -13.49
N MET A 140 -7.92 -16.66 -12.51
CA MET A 140 -7.82 -18.11 -12.77
C MET A 140 -9.11 -18.70 -13.34
N SER A 141 -10.26 -18.18 -12.92
CA SER A 141 -11.58 -18.63 -13.41
C SER A 141 -11.97 -18.01 -14.75
N TYR A 142 -11.36 -16.88 -15.12
CA TYR A 142 -11.73 -16.11 -16.31
C TYR A 142 -11.62 -16.92 -17.62
N PRO A 143 -10.54 -17.67 -17.90
CA PRO A 143 -10.42 -18.46 -19.14
C PRO A 143 -11.52 -19.52 -19.25
N LEU A 144 -11.88 -20.18 -18.16
CA LEU A 144 -12.94 -21.19 -18.12
C LEU A 144 -14.31 -20.57 -18.42
N ASN A 145 -14.60 -19.44 -17.78
CA ASN A 145 -15.83 -18.70 -18.02
C ASN A 145 -15.92 -18.18 -19.45
N GLN A 146 -14.81 -17.73 -20.03
CA GLN A 146 -14.76 -17.29 -21.41
C GLN A 146 -15.03 -18.43 -22.39
N PHE A 147 -14.46 -19.60 -22.14
CA PHE A 147 -14.69 -20.80 -22.93
C PHE A 147 -16.17 -21.19 -22.89
N LEU A 148 -16.78 -21.27 -21.71
CA LEU A 148 -18.19 -21.59 -21.55
C LEU A 148 -19.10 -20.58 -22.27
N ARG A 149 -18.81 -19.28 -22.16
CA ARG A 149 -19.56 -18.23 -22.88
C ARG A 149 -19.47 -18.37 -24.39
N THR A 150 -18.29 -18.69 -24.93
CA THR A 150 -18.10 -18.89 -26.37
C THR A 150 -18.91 -20.09 -26.86
N TRP A 151 -18.91 -21.17 -26.09
CA TRP A 151 -19.71 -22.35 -26.42
C TRP A 151 -21.21 -22.07 -26.37
N GLN A 152 -21.66 -21.43 -25.30
CA GLN A 152 -23.08 -21.03 -25.17
C GLN A 152 -23.53 -20.07 -26.27
N ALA A 153 -22.68 -19.13 -26.69
CA ALA A 153 -22.94 -18.21 -27.78
C ALA A 153 -23.15 -18.95 -29.14
N SER A 154 -22.35 -19.99 -29.38
CA SER A 154 -22.50 -20.83 -30.60
C SER A 154 -23.86 -21.55 -30.62
N LEU A 155 -24.28 -22.14 -29.50
CA LEU A 155 -25.60 -22.79 -29.38
C LEU A 155 -26.73 -21.77 -29.48
N ALA A 156 -26.62 -20.63 -28.85
CA ALA A 156 -27.61 -19.55 -28.92
C ALA A 156 -27.78 -19.00 -30.34
N ASN A 157 -26.67 -18.85 -31.10
CA ASN A 157 -26.72 -18.44 -32.50
C ASN A 157 -27.45 -19.47 -33.38
N LEU A 158 -27.24 -20.76 -33.13
CA LEU A 158 -27.93 -21.83 -33.84
C LEU A 158 -29.41 -21.79 -33.56
N GLY A 159 -29.83 -21.62 -32.31
CA GLY A 159 -31.24 -21.44 -31.93
C GLY A 159 -31.88 -20.20 -32.59
N ARG A 160 -31.11 -19.09 -32.64
CA ARG A 160 -31.55 -17.85 -33.32
C ARG A 160 -31.73 -18.04 -34.81
N LEU A 161 -30.85 -18.75 -35.49
CA LEU A 161 -30.99 -19.08 -36.93
C LEU A 161 -32.24 -19.94 -37.18
N LEU A 162 -32.49 -20.95 -36.37
CA LEU A 162 -33.68 -21.80 -36.48
C LEU A 162 -34.98 -20.99 -36.28
N SER A 163 -35.00 -20.07 -35.32
CA SER A 163 -36.16 -19.18 -35.11
C SER A 163 -36.41 -18.25 -36.30
N LEU A 164 -35.35 -17.68 -36.88
CA LEU A 164 -35.48 -16.83 -38.08
C LEU A 164 -35.95 -17.63 -39.30
N LEU A 165 -35.49 -18.86 -39.50
CA LEU A 165 -35.99 -19.76 -40.55
C LEU A 165 -37.44 -20.09 -40.40
N LYS A 166 -37.90 -20.32 -39.15
CA LYS A 166 -39.32 -20.55 -38.86
C LYS A 166 -40.18 -19.34 -39.24
N GLN A 167 -39.79 -18.14 -38.81
CA GLN A 167 -40.49 -16.89 -39.16
C GLN A 167 -40.58 -16.67 -40.68
N LYS A 168 -39.48 -16.95 -41.41
CA LYS A 168 -39.45 -16.80 -42.86
C LYS A 168 -40.32 -17.83 -43.60
N LYS A 169 -40.68 -18.94 -42.96
CA LYS A 169 -41.53 -20.00 -43.54
C LYS A 169 -43.02 -19.76 -43.24
N GLU A 170 -43.31 -18.97 -42.22
CA GLU A 170 -44.67 -18.58 -41.79
C GLU A 170 -45.13 -17.26 -42.41
N SER A 171 -44.24 -16.52 -43.07
CA SER A 171 -44.50 -15.32 -43.87
C SER A 171 -44.49 -15.64 -45.37
#